data_b801fa7fa1e46f9d68359e0c6aeefd6d
#
_entry.id   b801fa7fa1e46f9d68359e0c6aeefd6d
#
_cell.length_a   1.000
_cell.length_b   1.000
_cell.length_c   1.000
_cell.angle_alpha   90.00
_cell.angle_beta   90.00
_cell.angle_gamma   90.00
#
_symmetry.space_group_name_H-M   'P 1'
#
loop_
_entity.id
_entity.type
_entity.pdbx_description
1 polymer ?
#
loop_
_entity_poly.entity_id
_entity_poly.type
_entity_poly.pdbx_seq_one_letter_code
_entity_poly.pdbx_strand_id
1 'polypeptide(L)'
;TLDVNEQGWMGEYFSDIPVSIKAVPEFGYEFSHWGNQSELITDSVNLFIDHNMTMVAHFSEMQNPYQNMIVINEINYNSDNDFDSGDWVELYNHSNLDVDISQWQFLDSDDSHVFIINDGITLGSGEFLVLCRDSSDFSQVYPGVQNFIGEIDFGFSNGGELLRLLDNNGGLVDFVSYDDSAPWPVEADGGGVTLELLNPMLDNNSFESWAVSAVELGTPGQQNSSFDALSNDINELLPSVFALHQNYPNPFNPSTNINYDLPEESHVTITVFDIIGKHVKTLVKGNQLAGFKTIRWDGKNQNNENVAAGMYVYQIKSGLNVLSKKMILLR
;
A
#
# COMPACT_ATOMS: atom_id res chain seq x y z
N THR A 1 -5.64 -29.44 8.87
CA THR A 1 -5.27 -28.01 8.86
C THR A 1 -5.93 -27.37 10.07
N LEU A 2 -5.18 -26.67 10.86
CA LEU A 2 -5.69 -25.86 11.96
C LEU A 2 -5.77 -24.45 11.45
N ASP A 3 -6.94 -23.85 11.62
CA ASP A 3 -7.18 -22.45 11.40
C ASP A 3 -7.12 -21.75 12.76
N VAL A 4 -6.15 -20.88 12.95
CA VAL A 4 -5.89 -20.22 14.23
C VAL A 4 -5.84 -18.71 13.97
N ASN A 5 -6.91 -18.03 14.33
CA ASN A 5 -7.08 -16.58 14.13
C ASN A 5 -6.60 -15.73 15.31
N GLU A 6 -5.95 -16.33 16.33
CA GLU A 6 -5.53 -15.61 17.53
C GLU A 6 -4.04 -15.75 17.80
N GLN A 7 -3.38 -14.67 18.16
CA GLN A 7 -2.00 -14.70 18.66
C GLN A 7 -1.91 -15.49 19.97
N GLY A 8 -0.92 -16.36 20.07
CA GLY A 8 -0.66 -17.11 21.29
C GLY A 8 -1.55 -18.34 21.47
N TRP A 9 -2.15 -18.86 20.41
CA TRP A 9 -2.92 -20.09 20.46
C TRP A 9 -2.06 -21.27 20.94
N MET A 10 -2.63 -22.12 21.80
CA MET A 10 -1.99 -23.35 22.31
C MET A 10 -2.90 -24.54 22.07
N GLY A 11 -2.32 -25.64 21.55
CA GLY A 11 -3.01 -26.90 21.35
C GLY A 11 -2.17 -28.09 21.82
N GLU A 12 -2.83 -29.21 22.18
CA GLU A 12 -2.20 -30.44 22.55
C GLU A 12 -2.34 -31.47 21.42
N TYR A 13 -1.26 -32.16 21.09
CA TYR A 13 -1.20 -33.10 19.98
C TYR A 13 -0.53 -34.42 20.39
N PHE A 14 -0.85 -35.48 19.69
CA PHE A 14 -0.19 -36.79 19.84
C PHE A 14 1.15 -36.76 19.11
N SER A 15 2.21 -37.22 19.79
CA SER A 15 3.58 -37.17 19.28
C SER A 15 3.81 -37.96 17.98
N ASP A 16 3.01 -39.00 17.73
CA ASP A 16 3.17 -39.89 16.57
C ASP A 16 2.35 -39.47 15.33
N ILE A 17 1.62 -38.33 15.42
CA ILE A 17 0.78 -37.82 14.34
C ILE A 17 1.39 -36.53 13.80
N PRO A 18 1.74 -36.48 12.50
CA PRO A 18 2.26 -35.25 11.92
C PRO A 18 1.17 -34.15 11.89
N VAL A 19 1.53 -32.94 12.26
CA VAL A 19 0.68 -31.75 12.20
C VAL A 19 1.13 -30.88 11.05
N SER A 20 0.22 -30.57 10.13
CA SER A 20 0.43 -29.58 9.08
C SER A 20 0.00 -28.21 9.56
N ILE A 21 0.92 -27.27 9.52
CA ILE A 21 0.68 -25.86 9.82
C ILE A 21 0.92 -25.07 8.54
N LYS A 22 -0.02 -24.18 8.21
CA LYS A 22 0.12 -23.24 7.11
C LYS A 22 -0.02 -21.81 7.65
N ALA A 23 0.94 -20.95 7.33
CA ALA A 23 0.84 -19.53 7.55
C ALA A 23 0.05 -18.92 6.39
N VAL A 24 -1.03 -18.21 6.72
CA VAL A 24 -1.85 -17.48 5.74
C VAL A 24 -1.64 -15.99 6.03
N PRO A 25 -0.98 -15.24 5.12
CA PRO A 25 -0.81 -13.81 5.31
C PRO A 25 -2.16 -13.10 5.23
N GLU A 26 -2.29 -12.03 5.98
CA GLU A 26 -3.32 -11.04 5.74
C GLU A 26 -3.07 -10.34 4.41
N PHE A 27 -4.11 -9.71 3.87
CA PHE A 27 -4.03 -8.98 2.63
C PHE A 27 -2.97 -7.87 2.71
N GLY A 28 -2.15 -7.71 1.66
CA GLY A 28 -1.02 -6.78 1.65
C GLY A 28 0.29 -7.32 2.24
N TYR A 29 0.28 -8.53 2.77
CA TYR A 29 1.47 -9.19 3.33
C TYR A 29 1.81 -10.48 2.59
N GLU A 30 3.09 -10.83 2.59
CA GLU A 30 3.58 -12.14 2.15
C GLU A 30 4.24 -12.88 3.32
N PHE A 31 4.16 -14.22 3.29
CA PHE A 31 4.87 -15.01 4.28
C PHE A 31 6.38 -14.89 4.06
N SER A 32 7.11 -14.55 5.12
CA SER A 32 8.56 -14.42 5.10
C SER A 32 9.27 -15.69 5.57
N HIS A 33 9.05 -16.11 6.81
CA HIS A 33 9.71 -17.26 7.40
C HIS A 33 9.06 -17.69 8.74
N TRP A 34 9.46 -18.87 9.24
CA TRP A 34 9.04 -19.37 10.55
C TRP A 34 10.09 -19.07 11.64
N GLY A 35 9.70 -18.31 12.66
CA GLY A 35 10.45 -18.06 13.89
C GLY A 35 11.89 -17.61 13.65
N ASN A 36 12.83 -18.14 14.43
CA ASN A 36 14.25 -17.86 14.28
C ASN A 36 14.93 -18.72 13.18
N GLN A 37 14.15 -19.51 12.44
CA GLN A 37 14.64 -20.41 11.38
C GLN A 37 14.41 -19.74 10.02
N SER A 38 15.24 -18.76 9.67
CA SER A 38 15.20 -18.06 8.38
C SER A 38 15.38 -18.97 7.15
N GLU A 39 15.68 -20.25 7.35
CA GLU A 39 15.77 -21.25 6.30
C GLU A 39 14.42 -21.92 5.97
N LEU A 40 13.42 -21.82 6.86
CA LEU A 40 12.06 -22.30 6.58
C LEU A 40 11.23 -21.20 5.92
N ILE A 41 11.40 -21.09 4.59
CA ILE A 41 10.75 -20.10 3.74
C ILE A 41 9.46 -20.62 3.07
N THR A 42 9.03 -21.85 3.39
CA THR A 42 7.75 -22.38 2.90
C THR A 42 6.65 -22.03 3.88
N ASP A 43 5.54 -21.48 3.37
CA ASP A 43 4.37 -21.12 4.17
C ASP A 43 3.73 -22.30 4.91
N SER A 44 4.02 -23.51 4.47
CA SER A 44 3.45 -24.75 5.00
C SER A 44 4.57 -25.67 5.52
N VAL A 45 4.39 -26.16 6.73
CA VAL A 45 5.32 -27.11 7.37
C VAL A 45 4.58 -28.29 7.95
N ASN A 46 5.20 -29.48 7.86
CA ASN A 46 4.73 -30.71 8.51
C ASN A 46 5.68 -31.04 9.67
N LEU A 47 5.13 -31.11 10.87
CA LEU A 47 5.90 -31.29 12.09
C LEU A 47 5.44 -32.54 12.84
N PHE A 48 6.39 -33.25 13.44
CA PHE A 48 6.12 -34.21 14.52
C PHE A 48 6.42 -33.48 15.84
N ILE A 49 5.40 -33.36 16.68
CA ILE A 49 5.51 -32.63 17.95
C ILE A 49 5.80 -33.64 19.05
N ASP A 50 7.06 -33.76 19.44
CA ASP A 50 7.54 -34.67 20.49
C ASP A 50 7.88 -33.95 21.81
N HIS A 51 7.83 -32.61 21.80
CA HIS A 51 8.07 -31.74 22.96
C HIS A 51 7.32 -30.43 22.78
N ASN A 52 7.27 -29.61 23.85
CA ASN A 52 6.68 -28.26 23.76
C ASN A 52 7.43 -27.40 22.73
N MET A 53 6.72 -26.95 21.72
CA MET A 53 7.25 -26.16 20.61
C MET A 53 6.46 -24.88 20.45
N THR A 54 7.14 -23.80 20.12
CA THR A 54 6.51 -22.53 19.71
C THR A 54 6.89 -22.25 18.27
N MET A 55 5.89 -22.02 17.43
CA MET A 55 6.07 -21.58 16.04
C MET A 55 5.54 -20.17 15.89
N VAL A 56 6.34 -19.30 15.27
CA VAL A 56 5.95 -17.91 14.97
C VAL A 56 6.09 -17.73 13.46
N ALA A 57 5.00 -17.40 12.80
CA ALA A 57 5.03 -17.00 11.40
C ALA A 57 5.41 -15.51 11.32
N HIS A 58 6.36 -15.20 10.47
CA HIS A 58 6.74 -13.82 10.13
C HIS A 58 6.24 -13.49 8.74
N PHE A 59 5.65 -12.31 8.62
CA PHE A 59 5.14 -11.78 7.36
C PHE A 59 5.88 -10.48 7.05
N SER A 60 6.02 -10.18 5.76
CA SER A 60 6.55 -8.91 5.26
C SER A 60 5.51 -8.26 4.35
N GLU A 61 5.44 -6.94 4.38
CA GLU A 61 4.61 -6.19 3.43
C GLU A 61 5.03 -6.50 1.99
N MET A 62 4.06 -6.70 1.12
CA MET A 62 4.29 -6.83 -0.31
C MET A 62 4.72 -5.48 -0.87
N GLN A 63 5.91 -5.42 -1.46
CA GLN A 63 6.45 -4.18 -2.04
C GLN A 63 6.03 -4.09 -3.51
N ASN A 64 5.07 -3.22 -3.80
CA ASN A 64 4.70 -2.88 -5.16
C ASN A 64 5.34 -1.53 -5.55
N PRO A 65 5.97 -1.39 -6.74
CA PRO A 65 6.60 -0.14 -7.16
C PRO A 65 5.60 1.01 -7.35
N TYR A 66 4.32 0.72 -7.51
CA TYR A 66 3.25 1.69 -7.70
C TYR A 66 2.50 2.03 -6.40
N GLN A 67 2.81 1.33 -5.30
CA GLN A 67 2.25 1.62 -3.98
C GLN A 67 2.57 3.08 -3.61
N ASN A 68 1.57 3.79 -3.12
CA ASN A 68 1.65 5.23 -2.87
C ASN A 68 1.92 6.09 -4.13
N MET A 69 1.68 5.60 -5.34
CA MET A 69 1.66 6.41 -6.56
C MET A 69 0.24 6.59 -7.06
N ILE A 70 -0.50 5.49 -7.10
CA ILE A 70 -1.90 5.45 -7.48
C ILE A 70 -2.69 5.04 -6.24
N VAL A 71 -3.71 5.80 -5.91
CA VAL A 71 -4.57 5.56 -4.75
C VAL A 71 -6.04 5.51 -5.14
N ILE A 72 -6.83 4.75 -4.39
CA ILE A 72 -8.28 4.86 -4.39
C ILE A 72 -8.62 6.18 -3.68
N ASN A 73 -9.21 7.13 -4.41
CA ASN A 73 -9.34 8.53 -4.00
C ASN A 73 -10.76 8.92 -3.60
N GLU A 74 -11.76 8.37 -4.26
CA GLU A 74 -13.16 8.65 -3.99
C GLU A 74 -14.01 7.41 -4.26
N ILE A 75 -15.05 7.18 -3.46
CA ILE A 75 -15.92 6.01 -3.55
C ILE A 75 -17.37 6.44 -3.45
N ASN A 76 -18.18 6.03 -4.43
CA ASN A 76 -19.62 6.09 -4.40
C ASN A 76 -20.19 4.65 -4.38
N TYR A 77 -20.57 4.17 -3.21
CA TYR A 77 -21.05 2.80 -3.02
C TYR A 77 -22.58 2.71 -2.82
N ASN A 78 -23.23 3.85 -2.57
CA ASN A 78 -24.68 3.95 -2.42
C ASN A 78 -25.16 5.35 -2.84
N SER A 79 -25.58 5.48 -4.11
CA SER A 79 -26.10 6.74 -4.64
C SER A 79 -27.43 7.13 -4.00
N ASP A 80 -27.76 8.43 -4.01
CA ASP A 80 -29.11 8.91 -3.71
C ASP A 80 -30.13 8.39 -4.73
N ASN A 81 -31.35 8.10 -4.26
CA ASN A 81 -32.43 7.58 -5.13
C ASN A 81 -32.87 8.55 -6.25
N ASP A 82 -32.61 9.84 -6.09
CA ASP A 82 -32.97 10.89 -7.07
C ASP A 82 -31.89 11.04 -8.16
N PHE A 83 -30.64 10.61 -7.88
CA PHE A 83 -29.46 10.76 -8.76
C PHE A 83 -28.59 9.49 -8.74
N ASP A 84 -29.17 8.39 -9.19
CA ASP A 84 -28.45 7.10 -9.21
C ASP A 84 -27.45 7.07 -10.39
N SER A 85 -26.17 7.22 -10.07
CA SER A 85 -25.06 7.07 -11.01
C SER A 85 -24.53 5.65 -11.13
N GLY A 86 -25.11 4.72 -10.35
CA GLY A 86 -24.49 3.45 -10.05
C GLY A 86 -23.23 3.61 -9.19
N ASP A 87 -22.67 2.47 -8.81
CA ASP A 87 -21.44 2.44 -8.02
C ASP A 87 -20.24 2.83 -8.87
N TRP A 88 -19.32 3.57 -8.27
CA TRP A 88 -18.05 3.92 -8.91
C TRP A 88 -16.95 4.20 -7.88
N VAL A 89 -15.73 4.06 -8.35
CA VAL A 89 -14.52 4.38 -7.60
C VAL A 89 -13.61 5.24 -8.46
N GLU A 90 -12.92 6.19 -7.85
CA GLU A 90 -11.93 7.01 -8.52
C GLU A 90 -10.52 6.61 -8.11
N LEU A 91 -9.65 6.49 -9.10
CA LEU A 91 -8.21 6.35 -8.95
C LEU A 91 -7.54 7.70 -9.18
N TYR A 92 -6.56 8.03 -8.36
CA TYR A 92 -5.77 9.24 -8.47
C TYR A 92 -4.28 8.93 -8.53
N ASN A 93 -3.60 9.45 -9.56
CA ASN A 93 -2.15 9.41 -9.64
C ASN A 93 -1.56 10.66 -8.99
N HIS A 94 -1.20 10.57 -7.72
CA HIS A 94 -0.58 11.69 -7.02
C HIS A 94 0.95 11.74 -7.16
N SER A 95 1.54 10.85 -7.95
CA SER A 95 2.97 10.87 -8.25
C SER A 95 3.32 11.88 -9.34
N ASN A 96 4.61 12.12 -9.55
CA ASN A 96 5.12 12.98 -10.60
C ASN A 96 5.46 12.22 -11.91
N LEU A 97 4.95 11.00 -12.08
CA LEU A 97 5.18 10.13 -13.23
C LEU A 97 3.86 9.72 -13.85
N ASP A 98 3.84 9.61 -15.17
CA ASP A 98 2.74 8.94 -15.86
C ASP A 98 2.88 7.43 -15.62
N VAL A 99 1.80 6.75 -15.29
CA VAL A 99 1.77 5.33 -14.98
C VAL A 99 0.91 4.59 -15.99
N ASP A 100 1.47 3.61 -16.67
CA ASP A 100 0.71 2.67 -17.50
C ASP A 100 -0.02 1.69 -16.57
N ILE A 101 -1.35 1.81 -16.54
CA ILE A 101 -2.24 0.99 -15.74
C ILE A 101 -2.97 -0.07 -16.57
N SER A 102 -2.48 -0.35 -17.78
CA SER A 102 -3.00 -1.39 -18.65
C SER A 102 -2.99 -2.75 -17.96
N GLN A 103 -4.08 -3.50 -18.08
CA GLN A 103 -4.24 -4.83 -17.47
C GLN A 103 -4.21 -4.85 -15.94
N TRP A 104 -4.28 -3.69 -15.28
CA TRP A 104 -4.50 -3.65 -13.83
C TRP A 104 -5.89 -4.18 -13.50
N GLN A 105 -6.04 -4.68 -12.29
CA GLN A 105 -7.24 -5.34 -11.83
C GLN A 105 -7.84 -4.55 -10.67
N PHE A 106 -9.14 -4.30 -10.76
CA PHE A 106 -9.93 -3.77 -9.64
C PHE A 106 -10.89 -4.87 -9.17
N LEU A 107 -10.93 -5.12 -7.87
CA LEU A 107 -11.68 -6.19 -7.23
C LEU A 107 -12.41 -5.66 -5.99
N ASP A 108 -13.54 -6.29 -5.68
CA ASP A 108 -14.18 -6.19 -4.37
C ASP A 108 -13.71 -7.32 -3.42
N SER A 109 -14.49 -7.64 -2.38
CA SER A 109 -14.18 -8.70 -1.42
C SER A 109 -14.31 -10.13 -1.98
N ASP A 110 -14.96 -10.33 -3.13
CA ASP A 110 -15.06 -11.61 -3.83
C ASP A 110 -13.97 -11.72 -4.89
N ASP A 111 -13.03 -12.66 -4.73
CA ASP A 111 -11.92 -12.87 -5.67
C ASP A 111 -12.37 -13.27 -7.09
N SER A 112 -13.64 -13.63 -7.28
CA SER A 112 -14.21 -13.89 -8.62
C SER A 112 -14.71 -12.63 -9.33
N HIS A 113 -14.87 -11.52 -8.61
CA HIS A 113 -15.24 -10.22 -9.13
C HIS A 113 -13.97 -9.45 -9.54
N VAL A 114 -13.63 -9.51 -10.83
CA VAL A 114 -12.41 -8.91 -11.35
C VAL A 114 -12.72 -8.02 -12.55
N PHE A 115 -12.56 -6.72 -12.37
CA PHE A 115 -12.58 -5.78 -13.49
C PHE A 115 -11.15 -5.53 -13.98
N ILE A 116 -10.89 -5.75 -15.27
CA ILE A 116 -9.57 -5.56 -15.88
C ILE A 116 -9.56 -4.27 -16.70
N ILE A 117 -8.65 -3.37 -16.37
CA ILE A 117 -8.45 -2.14 -17.12
C ILE A 117 -7.87 -2.46 -18.50
N ASN A 118 -8.45 -1.92 -19.56
CA ASN A 118 -8.07 -2.19 -20.93
C ASN A 118 -6.62 -1.82 -21.25
N ASP A 119 -6.08 -2.40 -22.31
CA ASP A 119 -4.75 -2.03 -22.83
C ASP A 119 -4.70 -0.57 -23.30
N GLY A 120 -3.53 0.06 -23.13
CA GLY A 120 -3.25 1.40 -23.62
C GLY A 120 -3.75 2.53 -22.71
N ILE A 121 -4.15 2.22 -21.48
CA ILE A 121 -4.57 3.22 -20.50
C ILE A 121 -3.36 3.66 -19.68
N THR A 122 -3.07 4.94 -19.77
CA THR A 122 -2.04 5.62 -18.96
C THR A 122 -2.73 6.65 -18.08
N LEU A 123 -2.49 6.59 -16.78
CA LEU A 123 -2.93 7.60 -15.82
C LEU A 123 -1.80 8.61 -15.61
N GLY A 124 -1.95 9.81 -16.17
CA GLY A 124 -0.94 10.86 -16.11
C GLY A 124 -0.70 11.38 -14.71
N SER A 125 0.45 12.01 -14.50
CA SER A 125 0.77 12.66 -13.22
C SER A 125 -0.28 13.71 -12.86
N GLY A 126 -0.89 13.58 -11.66
CA GLY A 126 -1.94 14.49 -11.19
C GLY A 126 -3.32 14.24 -11.82
N GLU A 127 -3.50 13.17 -12.59
CA GLU A 127 -4.77 12.84 -13.23
C GLU A 127 -5.60 11.87 -12.39
N PHE A 128 -6.92 11.92 -12.65
CA PHE A 128 -7.96 11.09 -12.05
C PHE A 128 -8.56 10.17 -13.10
N LEU A 129 -8.99 8.98 -12.70
CA LEU A 129 -9.71 8.03 -13.54
C LEU A 129 -10.83 7.39 -12.74
N VAL A 130 -12.07 7.52 -13.21
CA VAL A 130 -13.21 6.85 -12.60
C VAL A 130 -13.42 5.48 -13.22
N LEU A 131 -13.61 4.46 -12.39
CA LEU A 131 -14.09 3.15 -12.77
C LEU A 131 -15.55 3.04 -12.31
N CYS A 132 -16.51 2.89 -13.23
CA CYS A 132 -17.93 2.90 -12.90
C CYS A 132 -18.63 1.62 -13.34
N ARG A 133 -19.71 1.31 -12.66
CA ARG A 133 -20.54 0.13 -12.95
C ARG A 133 -21.29 0.25 -14.28
N ASP A 134 -21.88 1.41 -14.53
CA ASP A 134 -22.63 1.71 -15.75
C ASP A 134 -22.20 3.08 -16.32
N SER A 135 -21.60 3.05 -17.51
CA SER A 135 -21.11 4.27 -18.16
C SER A 135 -22.23 5.21 -18.62
N SER A 136 -23.42 4.67 -18.90
CA SER A 136 -24.59 5.49 -19.29
C SER A 136 -25.16 6.26 -18.09
N ASP A 137 -25.36 5.56 -16.97
CA ASP A 137 -25.87 6.18 -15.74
C ASP A 137 -24.86 7.17 -15.18
N PHE A 138 -23.58 6.81 -15.13
CA PHE A 138 -22.52 7.70 -14.71
C PHE A 138 -22.45 8.97 -15.55
N SER A 139 -22.42 8.86 -16.89
CA SER A 139 -22.33 10.03 -17.78
C SER A 139 -23.57 10.91 -17.76
N GLN A 140 -24.72 10.36 -17.42
CA GLN A 140 -25.98 11.12 -17.27
C GLN A 140 -25.90 12.01 -16.01
N VAL A 141 -25.35 11.52 -14.91
CA VAL A 141 -25.19 12.27 -13.66
C VAL A 141 -24.00 13.22 -13.75
N TYR A 142 -22.89 12.77 -14.36
CA TYR A 142 -21.63 13.53 -14.46
C TYR A 142 -21.23 13.86 -15.91
N PRO A 143 -22.02 14.65 -16.66
CA PRO A 143 -21.77 14.91 -18.10
C PRO A 143 -20.46 15.68 -18.36
N GLY A 144 -19.85 16.24 -17.34
CA GLY A 144 -18.58 16.98 -17.43
C GLY A 144 -17.34 16.09 -17.27
N VAL A 145 -17.47 14.88 -16.72
CA VAL A 145 -16.35 13.97 -16.50
C VAL A 145 -16.07 13.21 -17.78
N GLN A 146 -14.84 13.24 -18.26
CA GLN A 146 -14.44 12.59 -19.52
C GLN A 146 -13.52 11.37 -19.29
N ASN A 147 -12.78 11.35 -18.19
CA ASN A 147 -11.83 10.29 -17.90
C ASN A 147 -12.48 9.24 -16.99
N PHE A 148 -13.27 8.37 -17.60
CA PHE A 148 -13.89 7.21 -16.92
C PHE A 148 -13.91 5.97 -17.79
N ILE A 149 -13.94 4.82 -17.14
CA ILE A 149 -14.12 3.49 -17.77
C ILE A 149 -15.31 2.82 -17.09
N GLY A 150 -16.27 2.37 -17.86
CA GLY A 150 -17.47 1.72 -17.36
C GLY A 150 -17.44 0.20 -17.44
N GLU A 151 -18.60 -0.38 -17.09
CA GLU A 151 -18.96 -1.79 -17.25
C GLU A 151 -18.26 -2.69 -16.20
N ILE A 152 -18.09 -2.20 -14.95
CA ILE A 152 -17.82 -3.10 -13.82
C ILE A 152 -19.06 -3.99 -13.64
N ASP A 153 -18.91 -5.31 -13.72
CA ASP A 153 -20.01 -6.28 -13.71
C ASP A 153 -20.50 -6.67 -12.30
N PHE A 154 -19.95 -6.04 -11.26
CA PHE A 154 -20.35 -6.19 -9.86
C PHE A 154 -20.65 -4.82 -9.23
N GLY A 155 -21.44 -4.82 -8.17
CA GLY A 155 -21.76 -3.63 -7.39
C GLY A 155 -20.99 -3.64 -6.08
N PHE A 156 -20.90 -2.48 -5.45
CA PHE A 156 -20.28 -2.35 -4.14
C PHE A 156 -21.29 -2.57 -3.03
N SER A 157 -20.85 -3.14 -1.90
CA SER A 157 -21.75 -3.41 -0.78
C SER A 157 -22.11 -2.12 -0.04
N ASN A 158 -23.42 -1.87 0.12
CA ASN A 158 -23.90 -0.74 0.94
C ASN A 158 -23.54 -0.90 2.43
N GLY A 159 -23.21 -2.11 2.89
CA GLY A 159 -22.86 -2.41 4.29
C GLY A 159 -21.36 -2.46 4.57
N GLY A 160 -20.54 -1.94 3.67
CA GLY A 160 -19.08 -1.98 3.79
C GLY A 160 -18.45 -3.14 3.04
N GLU A 161 -17.23 -2.93 2.55
CA GLU A 161 -16.53 -3.86 1.69
C GLU A 161 -15.04 -3.57 1.57
N LEU A 162 -14.27 -4.59 1.18
CA LEU A 162 -12.87 -4.46 0.79
C LEU A 162 -12.77 -4.20 -0.72
N LEU A 163 -12.25 -3.06 -1.13
CA LEU A 163 -11.90 -2.73 -2.52
C LEU A 163 -10.38 -2.82 -2.69
N ARG A 164 -9.93 -3.39 -3.81
CA ARG A 164 -8.52 -3.67 -4.08
C ARG A 164 -8.12 -3.26 -5.48
N LEU A 165 -6.95 -2.64 -5.60
CA LEU A 165 -6.31 -2.33 -6.87
C LEU A 165 -5.01 -3.14 -6.98
N LEU A 166 -4.91 -3.98 -8.01
CA LEU A 166 -3.73 -4.80 -8.29
C LEU A 166 -3.10 -4.37 -9.60
N ASP A 167 -1.77 -4.46 -9.70
CA ASP A 167 -1.08 -4.26 -10.98
C ASP A 167 -1.27 -5.45 -11.95
N ASN A 168 -0.71 -5.34 -13.14
CA ASN A 168 -0.79 -6.37 -14.19
C ASN A 168 -0.08 -7.69 -13.85
N ASN A 169 0.67 -7.74 -12.75
CA ASN A 169 1.31 -8.95 -12.23
C ASN A 169 0.56 -9.51 -11.01
N GLY A 170 -0.56 -8.91 -10.62
CA GLY A 170 -1.33 -9.25 -9.43
C GLY A 170 -0.71 -8.73 -8.13
N GLY A 171 0.24 -7.81 -8.22
CA GLY A 171 0.81 -7.13 -7.06
C GLY A 171 -0.15 -6.06 -6.53
N LEU A 172 -0.35 -6.03 -5.20
CA LEU A 172 -1.20 -5.04 -4.55
C LEU A 172 -0.63 -3.64 -4.71
N VAL A 173 -1.43 -2.73 -5.28
CA VAL A 173 -1.11 -1.31 -5.42
C VAL A 173 -1.73 -0.51 -4.29
N ASP A 174 -3.04 -0.67 -4.08
CA ASP A 174 -3.80 0.04 -3.05
C ASP A 174 -5.05 -0.75 -2.65
N PHE A 175 -5.58 -0.48 -1.46
CA PHE A 175 -6.82 -1.08 -0.99
C PHE A 175 -7.48 -0.22 0.10
N VAL A 176 -8.78 -0.39 0.25
CA VAL A 176 -9.58 0.21 1.31
C VAL A 176 -10.65 -0.78 1.77
N SER A 177 -10.81 -0.89 3.08
CA SER A 177 -11.94 -1.62 3.67
C SER A 177 -12.88 -0.60 4.31
N TYR A 178 -13.83 -0.10 3.53
CA TYR A 178 -14.81 0.87 4.01
C TYR A 178 -15.99 0.18 4.74
N ASP A 179 -16.74 0.97 5.51
CA ASP A 179 -17.92 0.51 6.27
C ASP A 179 -19.00 1.62 6.21
N ASP A 180 -20.28 1.23 6.31
CA ASP A 180 -21.44 2.13 6.37
C ASP A 180 -21.75 2.65 7.77
N SER A 181 -21.01 2.17 8.77
CA SER A 181 -21.22 2.46 10.20
C SER A 181 -20.03 3.17 10.82
N ALA A 182 -20.30 3.93 11.89
CA ALA A 182 -19.26 4.60 12.67
C ALA A 182 -18.18 3.60 13.14
N PRO A 183 -16.88 3.92 12.99
CA PRO A 183 -16.35 5.30 12.85
C PRO A 183 -16.22 5.85 11.41
N TRP A 184 -16.63 5.11 10.39
CA TRP A 184 -16.68 5.62 9.02
C TRP A 184 -17.74 6.72 8.84
N PRO A 185 -17.58 7.64 7.86
CA PRO A 185 -18.56 8.68 7.58
C PRO A 185 -19.86 8.09 7.03
N VAL A 186 -20.91 8.04 7.87
CA VAL A 186 -22.18 7.37 7.56
C VAL A 186 -23.08 8.11 6.57
N GLU A 187 -22.82 9.39 6.30
CA GLU A 187 -23.62 10.21 5.40
C GLU A 187 -23.43 9.82 3.93
N ALA A 188 -22.37 9.07 3.59
CA ALA A 188 -22.14 8.54 2.26
C ALA A 188 -23.06 7.35 1.91
N ASP A 189 -23.74 6.76 2.89
CA ASP A 189 -24.71 5.69 2.69
C ASP A 189 -26.08 6.25 2.23
N GLY A 190 -26.22 6.45 0.91
CA GLY A 190 -27.46 6.95 0.28
C GLY A 190 -27.79 8.42 0.59
N GLY A 191 -26.87 9.17 1.16
CA GLY A 191 -27.05 10.58 1.51
C GLY A 191 -26.76 11.57 0.40
N GLY A 192 -26.45 11.12 -0.81
CA GLY A 192 -26.14 11.96 -1.97
C GLY A 192 -24.74 12.57 -1.94
N VAL A 193 -23.88 12.08 -1.08
CA VAL A 193 -22.46 12.43 -0.96
C VAL A 193 -21.60 11.18 -1.06
N THR A 194 -20.32 11.35 -1.35
CA THR A 194 -19.37 10.26 -1.55
C THR A 194 -18.38 10.17 -0.40
N LEU A 195 -17.63 9.07 -0.29
CA LEU A 195 -16.45 9.00 0.54
C LEU A 195 -15.26 9.57 -0.23
N GLU A 196 -14.63 10.59 0.30
CA GLU A 196 -13.44 11.23 -0.26
C GLU A 196 -12.22 10.99 0.63
N LEU A 197 -11.12 10.55 0.03
CA LEU A 197 -9.83 10.48 0.70
C LEU A 197 -9.32 11.90 0.98
N LEU A 198 -9.08 12.20 2.25
CA LEU A 198 -8.67 13.52 2.69
C LEU A 198 -7.31 13.96 2.13
N ASN A 199 -6.41 13.00 1.96
CA ASN A 199 -5.11 13.25 1.34
C ASN A 199 -4.51 11.94 0.81
N PRO A 200 -3.98 11.90 -0.44
CA PRO A 200 -3.42 10.70 -1.04
C PRO A 200 -2.16 10.14 -0.36
N MET A 201 -1.60 10.87 0.61
CA MET A 201 -0.45 10.42 1.41
C MET A 201 -0.86 9.70 2.71
N LEU A 202 -2.16 9.68 3.03
CA LEU A 202 -2.68 8.99 4.19
C LEU A 202 -2.86 7.49 3.91
N ASP A 203 -3.01 6.72 4.98
CA ASP A 203 -3.34 5.30 4.89
C ASP A 203 -4.82 5.14 4.51
N ASN A 204 -5.08 4.68 3.30
CA ASN A 204 -6.44 4.46 2.77
C ASN A 204 -7.26 3.48 3.60
N ASN A 205 -6.63 2.57 4.30
CA ASN A 205 -7.32 1.58 5.11
C ASN A 205 -7.70 2.09 6.52
N SER A 206 -7.40 3.36 6.82
CA SER A 206 -7.83 4.02 8.06
C SER A 206 -9.06 4.89 7.82
N PHE A 207 -10.12 4.70 8.62
CA PHE A 207 -11.32 5.55 8.57
C PHE A 207 -11.00 7.04 8.81
N GLU A 208 -9.93 7.34 9.55
CA GLU A 208 -9.48 8.71 9.84
C GLU A 208 -8.98 9.45 8.59
N SER A 209 -8.69 8.70 7.54
CA SER A 209 -8.22 9.23 6.25
C SER A 209 -9.37 9.65 5.31
N TRP A 210 -10.62 9.38 5.70
CA TRP A 210 -11.78 9.60 4.85
C TRP A 210 -12.78 10.58 5.46
N ALA A 211 -13.44 11.34 4.58
CA ALA A 211 -14.57 12.20 4.91
C ALA A 211 -15.67 12.06 3.87
N VAL A 212 -16.85 12.59 4.15
CA VAL A 212 -17.85 12.80 3.10
C VAL A 212 -17.48 13.98 2.23
N SER A 213 -17.85 13.93 0.96
CA SER A 213 -17.71 15.06 0.07
C SER A 213 -18.45 16.29 0.62
N ALA A 214 -17.83 17.47 0.50
CA ALA A 214 -18.45 18.74 0.90
C ALA A 214 -19.49 19.24 -0.11
N VAL A 215 -19.57 18.57 -1.28
CA VAL A 215 -20.53 18.86 -2.35
C VAL A 215 -21.39 17.64 -2.64
N GLU A 216 -22.65 17.86 -3.02
CA GLU A 216 -23.52 16.79 -3.49
C GLU A 216 -22.89 16.09 -4.69
N LEU A 217 -23.09 14.76 -4.75
CA LEU A 217 -22.60 13.86 -5.80
C LEU A 217 -21.07 13.73 -5.87
N GLY A 218 -20.32 14.28 -4.90
CA GLY A 218 -18.86 14.17 -4.89
C GLY A 218 -18.14 15.00 -5.95
N THR A 219 -16.89 14.65 -6.20
CA THR A 219 -15.98 15.40 -7.10
C THR A 219 -15.27 14.53 -8.13
N PRO A 220 -15.94 13.59 -8.83
CA PRO A 220 -15.27 12.71 -9.77
C PRO A 220 -14.56 13.49 -10.89
N GLY A 221 -13.32 13.12 -11.18
CA GLY A 221 -12.46 13.74 -12.17
C GLY A 221 -11.78 15.03 -11.69
N GLN A 222 -11.85 15.35 -10.41
CA GLN A 222 -11.31 16.56 -9.82
C GLN A 222 -10.69 16.28 -8.45
N GLN A 223 -10.01 17.27 -7.89
CA GLN A 223 -9.54 17.19 -6.51
C GLN A 223 -10.72 17.11 -5.53
N ASN A 224 -10.63 16.23 -4.56
CA ASN A 224 -11.64 16.02 -3.53
C ASN A 224 -12.02 17.33 -2.83
N SER A 225 -13.32 17.54 -2.63
CA SER A 225 -13.84 18.75 -1.99
C SER A 225 -13.46 18.84 -0.50
N SER A 226 -13.22 17.70 0.13
CA SER A 226 -12.76 17.59 1.52
C SER A 226 -11.26 17.81 1.69
N PHE A 227 -10.48 17.85 0.59
CA PHE A 227 -9.02 18.00 0.64
C PHE A 227 -8.57 19.26 1.37
N ASP A 228 -9.22 20.41 1.17
CA ASP A 228 -8.86 21.68 1.81
C ASP A 228 -9.12 21.72 3.32
N ALA A 229 -9.97 20.83 3.84
CA ALA A 229 -10.31 20.79 5.27
C ALA A 229 -9.11 20.35 6.14
N LEU A 230 -8.08 19.74 5.54
CA LEU A 230 -6.89 19.24 6.24
C LEU A 230 -5.62 20.07 6.01
N SER A 231 -5.68 21.19 5.30
CA SER A 231 -4.49 21.98 5.01
C SER A 231 -3.72 22.45 6.26
N ASN A 232 -4.36 22.48 7.42
CA ASN A 232 -3.72 22.76 8.70
C ASN A 232 -3.22 21.50 9.44
N ASP A 233 -3.84 20.34 9.23
CA ASP A 233 -3.51 19.11 9.97
C ASP A 233 -2.45 18.27 9.23
N ILE A 234 -2.34 18.39 7.89
CA ILE A 234 -1.28 17.76 7.09
C ILE A 234 0.13 18.15 7.58
N ASN A 235 0.30 19.37 8.06
CA ASN A 235 1.58 19.79 8.65
C ASN A 235 1.93 19.06 9.95
N GLU A 236 0.94 18.45 10.64
CA GLU A 236 1.18 17.58 11.81
C GLU A 236 1.46 16.14 11.40
N LEU A 237 0.97 15.69 10.22
CA LEU A 237 1.20 14.35 9.67
C LEU A 237 2.48 14.24 8.84
N LEU A 238 3.05 15.36 8.40
CA LEU A 238 4.34 15.38 7.73
C LEU A 238 5.49 15.41 8.76
N PRO A 239 6.61 14.77 8.44
CA PRO A 239 7.78 14.90 9.30
C PRO A 239 8.17 16.37 9.47
N SER A 240 8.29 16.83 10.69
CA SER A 240 8.73 18.22 10.97
C SER A 240 10.25 18.42 10.82
N VAL A 241 11.00 17.30 10.73
CA VAL A 241 12.46 17.30 10.71
C VAL A 241 12.98 16.29 9.70
N PHE A 242 13.96 16.71 8.90
CA PHE A 242 14.70 15.78 8.04
C PHE A 242 15.46 14.76 8.90
N ALA A 243 15.13 13.48 8.74
CA ALA A 243 15.70 12.41 9.54
C ALA A 243 16.13 11.20 8.70
N LEU A 244 17.10 10.46 9.22
CA LEU A 244 17.48 9.14 8.72
C LEU A 244 17.41 8.17 9.89
N HIS A 245 16.59 7.14 9.80
CA HIS A 245 16.40 6.17 10.87
C HIS A 245 17.40 5.02 10.79
N GLN A 246 17.54 4.29 11.89
CA GLN A 246 18.32 3.06 11.91
C GLN A 246 17.62 2.03 11.05
N ASN A 247 18.38 1.40 10.14
CA ASN A 247 17.84 0.33 9.33
C ASN A 247 17.34 -0.84 10.20
N TYR A 248 16.29 -1.47 9.74
CA TYR A 248 15.73 -2.63 10.43
C TYR A 248 15.39 -3.75 9.41
N PRO A 249 15.76 -5.00 9.72
CA PRO A 249 16.59 -5.44 10.86
C PRO A 249 18.04 -4.94 10.77
N ASN A 250 18.73 -4.85 11.91
CA ASN A 250 20.17 -4.60 12.00
C ASN A 250 20.75 -5.32 13.25
N PRO A 251 21.57 -6.36 13.12
CA PRO A 251 22.09 -6.92 11.86
C PRO A 251 21.02 -7.53 10.95
N PHE A 252 21.30 -7.64 9.63
CA PHE A 252 20.34 -8.13 8.63
C PHE A 252 20.93 -9.24 7.74
N ASN A 253 20.04 -10.03 7.11
CA ASN A 253 20.38 -11.11 6.18
C ASN A 253 19.18 -11.44 5.27
N PRO A 254 19.27 -11.35 3.95
CA PRO A 254 20.22 -10.55 3.17
C PRO A 254 19.74 -9.11 2.98
N SER A 255 18.56 -8.72 3.47
CA SER A 255 17.94 -7.42 3.21
C SER A 255 17.53 -6.67 4.46
N THR A 256 17.44 -5.36 4.33
CA THR A 256 17.05 -4.44 5.40
C THR A 256 16.31 -3.24 4.83
N ASN A 257 15.39 -2.66 5.61
CA ASN A 257 14.69 -1.44 5.30
C ASN A 257 15.40 -0.23 5.95
N ILE A 258 15.49 0.85 5.20
CA ILE A 258 16.05 2.13 5.62
C ILE A 258 14.92 3.14 5.57
N ASN A 259 14.48 3.63 6.72
CA ASN A 259 13.46 4.64 6.84
C ASN A 259 14.09 6.03 6.91
N TYR A 260 13.44 7.02 6.30
CA TYR A 260 13.87 8.40 6.32
C TYR A 260 12.68 9.35 6.19
N ASP A 261 12.81 10.55 6.74
CA ASP A 261 11.73 11.51 6.84
C ASP A 261 12.09 12.76 6.03
N LEU A 262 11.16 13.20 5.18
CA LEU A 262 11.29 14.41 4.36
C LEU A 262 10.21 15.42 4.77
N PRO A 263 10.57 16.54 5.41
CA PRO A 263 9.61 17.57 5.78
C PRO A 263 9.08 18.38 4.58
N GLU A 264 9.75 18.32 3.45
CA GLU A 264 9.40 19.01 2.22
C GLU A 264 9.88 18.22 0.99
N GLU A 265 9.28 18.46 -0.16
CA GLU A 265 9.75 17.88 -1.42
C GLU A 265 11.22 18.25 -1.64
N SER A 266 12.04 17.26 -1.95
CA SER A 266 13.48 17.45 -2.06
C SER A 266 14.12 16.48 -3.04
N HIS A 267 15.24 16.91 -3.66
CA HIS A 267 16.08 15.99 -4.40
C HIS A 267 16.92 15.14 -3.45
N VAL A 268 16.59 13.86 -3.36
CA VAL A 268 17.21 12.91 -2.42
C VAL A 268 18.20 11.99 -3.14
N THR A 269 19.32 11.74 -2.49
CA THR A 269 20.25 10.67 -2.87
C THR A 269 20.54 9.81 -1.64
N ILE A 270 20.23 8.50 -1.71
CA ILE A 270 20.60 7.53 -0.68
C ILE A 270 21.65 6.58 -1.27
N THR A 271 22.80 6.50 -0.61
CA THR A 271 23.96 5.74 -1.09
C THR A 271 24.51 4.85 0.02
N VAL A 272 24.86 3.61 -0.36
CA VAL A 272 25.56 2.66 0.51
C VAL A 272 27.04 2.67 0.20
N PHE A 273 27.86 2.69 1.25
CA PHE A 273 29.32 2.64 1.20
C PHE A 273 29.84 1.48 2.06
N ASP A 274 31.00 0.96 1.72
CA ASP A 274 31.77 0.08 2.61
C ASP A 274 32.48 0.88 3.72
N ILE A 275 33.17 0.18 4.62
CA ILE A 275 33.88 0.79 5.75
C ILE A 275 35.06 1.70 5.38
N ILE A 276 35.56 1.58 4.15
CA ILE A 276 36.64 2.45 3.64
C ILE A 276 36.10 3.62 2.80
N GLY A 277 34.76 3.77 2.74
CA GLY A 277 34.09 4.85 2.01
C GLY A 277 33.94 4.60 0.49
N LYS A 278 34.17 3.38 0.00
CA LYS A 278 33.96 3.04 -1.39
C LYS A 278 32.47 2.90 -1.65
N HIS A 279 31.98 3.50 -2.75
CA HIS A 279 30.63 3.37 -3.22
C HIS A 279 30.26 1.90 -3.49
N VAL A 280 29.13 1.45 -2.95
CA VAL A 280 28.58 0.10 -3.13
C VAL A 280 27.33 0.14 -4.00
N LYS A 281 26.33 0.93 -3.63
CA LYS A 281 25.06 1.05 -4.37
C LYS A 281 24.38 2.39 -4.09
N THR A 282 23.79 2.98 -5.12
CA THR A 282 22.85 4.09 -4.95
C THR A 282 21.43 3.52 -4.93
N LEU A 283 20.71 3.69 -3.83
CA LEU A 283 19.37 3.16 -3.63
C LEU A 283 18.30 4.13 -4.13
N VAL A 284 18.49 5.43 -3.90
CA VAL A 284 17.57 6.49 -4.33
C VAL A 284 18.38 7.60 -4.98
N LYS A 285 17.88 8.16 -6.08
CA LYS A 285 18.42 9.37 -6.69
C LYS A 285 17.32 10.05 -7.52
N GLY A 286 16.71 11.10 -6.97
CA GLY A 286 15.66 11.87 -7.65
C GLY A 286 14.87 12.74 -6.69
N ASN A 287 13.88 13.45 -7.22
CA ASN A 287 12.94 14.20 -6.41
C ASN A 287 12.01 13.25 -5.68
N GLN A 288 11.75 13.56 -4.43
CA GLN A 288 10.88 12.84 -3.53
C GLN A 288 9.95 13.84 -2.84
N LEU A 289 8.66 13.52 -2.80
CA LEU A 289 7.69 14.31 -2.04
C LEU A 289 7.97 14.26 -0.54
N ALA A 290 7.44 15.23 0.21
CA ALA A 290 7.43 15.19 1.67
C ALA A 290 6.79 13.90 2.19
N GLY A 291 7.15 13.45 3.39
CA GLY A 291 6.55 12.28 4.05
C GLY A 291 7.56 11.34 4.68
N PHE A 292 7.05 10.33 5.37
CA PHE A 292 7.81 9.20 5.90
C PHE A 292 8.07 8.21 4.76
N LYS A 293 9.34 7.86 4.54
CA LYS A 293 9.78 7.07 3.38
C LYS A 293 10.56 5.84 3.82
N THR A 294 10.44 4.79 3.04
CA THR A 294 11.19 3.54 3.23
C THR A 294 11.86 3.13 1.92
N ILE A 295 13.09 2.66 2.01
CA ILE A 295 13.81 2.02 0.90
C ILE A 295 14.52 0.75 1.38
N ARG A 296 14.41 -0.33 0.60
CA ARG A 296 15.05 -1.61 0.90
C ARG A 296 16.43 -1.71 0.26
N TRP A 297 17.38 -2.29 0.99
CA TRP A 297 18.65 -2.76 0.43
C TRP A 297 18.77 -4.28 0.60
N ASP A 298 19.08 -4.94 -0.50
CA ASP A 298 19.15 -6.39 -0.67
C ASP A 298 20.55 -6.99 -0.50
N GLY A 299 21.50 -6.25 0.06
CA GLY A 299 22.90 -6.69 0.24
C GLY A 299 23.67 -6.87 -1.09
N LYS A 300 23.25 -6.18 -2.17
CA LYS A 300 23.91 -6.21 -3.48
C LYS A 300 24.54 -4.88 -3.83
N ASN A 301 25.59 -4.95 -4.67
CA ASN A 301 26.26 -3.77 -5.22
C ASN A 301 25.50 -3.22 -6.45
N GLN A 302 26.05 -2.15 -7.07
CA GLN A 302 25.47 -1.52 -8.25
C GLN A 302 25.35 -2.46 -9.47
N ASN A 303 26.15 -3.53 -9.52
CA ASN A 303 26.12 -4.55 -10.58
C ASN A 303 25.22 -5.73 -10.26
N ASN A 304 24.40 -5.63 -9.20
CA ASN A 304 23.50 -6.70 -8.70
C ASN A 304 24.24 -7.95 -8.17
N GLU A 305 25.51 -7.81 -7.77
CA GLU A 305 26.33 -8.87 -7.17
C GLU A 305 26.26 -8.78 -5.64
N ASN A 306 26.14 -9.93 -4.96
CA ASN A 306 26.14 -9.99 -3.50
C ASN A 306 27.44 -9.41 -2.94
N VAL A 307 27.30 -8.55 -1.93
CA VAL A 307 28.48 -8.02 -1.23
C VAL A 307 28.87 -8.93 -0.05
N ALA A 308 30.08 -8.76 0.47
CA ALA A 308 30.58 -9.56 1.58
C ALA A 308 29.81 -9.22 2.88
N ALA A 309 29.68 -10.19 3.79
CA ALA A 309 29.20 -9.92 5.15
C ALA A 309 30.16 -8.90 5.83
N GLY A 310 29.58 -7.99 6.59
CA GLY A 310 30.37 -6.96 7.25
C GLY A 310 29.58 -5.68 7.54
N MET A 311 30.30 -4.65 7.97
CA MET A 311 29.75 -3.34 8.26
C MET A 311 29.70 -2.48 6.99
N TYR A 312 28.59 -1.78 6.82
CA TYR A 312 28.35 -0.80 5.76
C TYR A 312 27.85 0.51 6.38
N VAL A 313 27.97 1.59 5.62
CA VAL A 313 27.44 2.91 5.97
C VAL A 313 26.46 3.31 4.89
N TYR A 314 25.26 3.72 5.25
CA TYR A 314 24.35 4.37 4.34
C TYR A 314 24.22 5.85 4.67
N GLN A 315 24.10 6.65 3.63
CA GLN A 315 24.04 8.11 3.71
C GLN A 315 22.90 8.62 2.87
N ILE A 316 22.11 9.52 3.45
CA ILE A 316 21.12 10.31 2.73
C ILE A 316 21.63 11.73 2.55
N LYS A 317 21.38 12.28 1.37
CA LYS A 317 21.66 13.66 0.99
C LYS A 317 20.40 14.31 0.46
N SER A 318 20.03 15.48 1.00
CA SER A 318 18.96 16.33 0.50
C SER A 318 19.36 17.80 0.66
N GLY A 319 19.61 18.49 -0.46
CA GLY A 319 20.16 19.84 -0.44
C GLY A 319 21.49 19.93 0.33
N LEU A 320 21.53 20.71 1.39
CA LEU A 320 22.68 20.87 2.30
C LEU A 320 22.69 19.83 3.44
N ASN A 321 21.60 19.11 3.62
CA ASN A 321 21.47 18.13 4.68
C ASN A 321 22.16 16.82 4.29
N VAL A 322 22.97 16.27 5.18
CA VAL A 322 23.64 14.97 5.02
C VAL A 322 23.58 14.22 6.34
N LEU A 323 22.96 13.04 6.34
CA LEU A 323 22.90 12.14 7.49
C LEU A 323 23.48 10.77 7.10
N SER A 324 24.11 10.10 8.06
CA SER A 324 24.68 8.75 7.82
C SER A 324 24.45 7.85 9.02
N LYS A 325 24.27 6.56 8.76
CA LYS A 325 24.15 5.51 9.78
C LYS A 325 24.90 4.26 9.36
N LYS A 326 25.17 3.39 10.34
CA LYS A 326 25.88 2.11 10.15
C LYS A 326 24.87 0.96 10.11
N MET A 327 25.17 -0.07 9.34
CA MET A 327 24.42 -1.31 9.30
C MET A 327 25.37 -2.52 9.18
N ILE A 328 24.91 -3.69 9.62
CA ILE A 328 25.70 -4.93 9.65
C ILE A 328 24.97 -5.98 8.83
N LEU A 329 25.59 -6.41 7.73
CA LEU A 329 25.14 -7.54 6.93
C LEU A 329 25.74 -8.83 7.49
N LEU A 330 24.88 -9.78 7.79
CA LEU A 330 25.25 -11.15 8.11
C LEU A 330 25.28 -12.02 6.85
N ARG A 331 25.77 -13.24 6.98
CA ARG A 331 25.75 -14.22 5.87
C ARG A 331 24.68 -15.24 6.14
#